data_0abf34e679060f89a40525d182c3d479
#
_entry.id   0abf34e679060f89a40525d182c3d479
#
_cell.length_a   1.000
_cell.length_b   1.000
_cell.length_c   1.000
_cell.angle_alpha   90.00
_cell.angle_beta   90.00
_cell.angle_gamma   90.00
#
_symmetry.space_group_name_H-M   'P 1'
#
loop_
_entity.id
_entity.type
_entity.pdbx_description
1 polymer ?
#
loop_
_entity_poly.entity_id
_entity_poly.type
_entity_poly.pdbx_seq_one_letter_code
_entity_poly.pdbx_strand_id
1 'polypeptide(L)'
;GRGGSFAFFALSPRLKAMRASSTAYDAATVYERTVVQVDHGDLGAYWLDLFRAQGGERRDYLFHGPSHNYVLEGAACPPPDKDNLAALRDTGANGPWKAVWKISDTYRFAAYSPGHPGETLLIADEWGQRDSRNADRGATLPYFFRRRTGAQVDAFVQVFAGFEEGRELVQSVTVTTPRDHAVIVEITHAGGRDIVLFGDGDRLELTSAPVVSDGVLAVVADLPAQGQPSVATQPAALLLGGAELQAPGVALNNSRAEWSGTIAAQASRDGDSWFELAGAALPTPEQFRGQALIVTGDDAISRAYPVIRVESTDRGTLKIYTRASYQGFQARPATTWRLYALAVK
;
A
#
# COMPACT_ATOMS: atom_id res chain seq x y z
N GLY A 1 20.02 -6.19 12.96
CA GLY A 1 19.07 -6.72 12.00
C GLY A 1 18.75 -5.65 10.96
N ARG A 2 18.62 -6.03 9.71
CA ARG A 2 18.18 -5.13 8.64
C ARG A 2 16.69 -4.87 8.83
N GLY A 3 16.32 -3.65 9.20
CA GLY A 3 14.93 -3.23 9.44
C GLY A 3 14.28 -2.60 8.22
N GLY A 4 12.95 -2.47 8.27
CA GLY A 4 12.20 -1.66 7.32
C GLY A 4 11.98 -0.25 7.87
N SER A 5 11.84 0.72 6.97
CA SER A 5 11.51 2.11 7.27
C SER A 5 10.10 2.45 6.79
N PHE A 6 9.31 3.09 7.63
CA PHE A 6 8.03 3.66 7.21
C PHE A 6 8.25 4.99 6.50
N ALA A 7 7.58 5.19 5.36
CA ALA A 7 7.52 6.47 4.68
C ALA A 7 6.32 7.29 5.12
N PHE A 8 5.14 6.66 5.22
CA PHE A 8 3.92 7.28 5.70
C PHE A 8 2.88 6.26 6.18
N PHE A 9 1.91 6.77 6.92
CA PHE A 9 0.67 6.09 7.28
C PHE A 9 -0.44 7.14 7.31
N ALA A 10 -1.48 6.96 6.49
CA ALA A 10 -2.59 7.89 6.33
C ALA A 10 -3.93 7.16 6.44
N LEU A 11 -4.88 7.77 7.14
CA LEU A 11 -6.21 7.23 7.41
C LEU A 11 -7.28 8.28 7.13
N SER A 12 -8.33 7.86 6.46
CA SER A 12 -9.63 8.50 6.43
C SER A 12 -10.72 7.44 6.67
N PRO A 13 -11.98 7.81 6.80
CA PRO A 13 -13.05 6.82 7.01
C PRO A 13 -13.08 5.72 5.96
N ARG A 14 -12.86 6.06 4.70
CA ARG A 14 -12.97 5.12 3.56
C ARG A 14 -11.63 4.75 2.93
N LEU A 15 -10.59 5.58 3.10
CA LEU A 15 -9.30 5.40 2.44
C LEU A 15 -8.20 5.27 3.50
N LYS A 16 -7.41 4.22 3.41
CA LYS A 16 -6.26 3.99 4.30
C LYS A 16 -5.05 3.63 3.47
N ALA A 17 -3.90 4.17 3.81
CA ALA A 17 -2.68 3.91 3.07
C ALA A 17 -1.45 3.86 3.96
N MET A 18 -0.49 3.02 3.59
CA MET A 18 0.82 2.96 4.22
C MET A 18 1.89 2.65 3.17
N ARG A 19 3.10 3.18 3.40
CA ARG A 19 4.29 2.86 2.61
C ARG A 19 5.44 2.53 3.54
N ALA A 20 6.14 1.44 3.22
CA ALA A 20 7.36 1.05 3.89
C ALA A 20 8.41 0.58 2.88
N SER A 21 9.67 0.75 3.21
CA SER A 21 10.82 0.30 2.45
C SER A 21 11.73 -0.58 3.30
N SER A 22 12.61 -1.33 2.67
CA SER A 22 13.58 -2.16 3.38
C SER A 22 14.93 -2.19 2.67
N THR A 23 15.99 -2.34 3.44
CA THR A 23 17.35 -2.59 2.97
C THR A 23 17.77 -4.05 3.18
N ALA A 24 16.79 -4.97 3.19
CA ALA A 24 17.03 -6.39 3.47
C ALA A 24 17.91 -7.07 2.40
N TYR A 25 17.88 -6.57 1.17
CA TYR A 25 18.62 -7.11 0.04
C TYR A 25 19.66 -6.12 -0.44
N ASP A 26 20.95 -6.49 -0.38
CA ASP A 26 22.07 -5.62 -0.78
C ASP A 26 22.04 -5.24 -2.27
N ALA A 27 21.51 -6.13 -3.11
CA ALA A 27 21.38 -5.89 -4.54
C ALA A 27 20.21 -4.95 -4.90
N ALA A 28 19.31 -4.67 -3.98
CA ALA A 28 18.14 -3.83 -4.24
C ALA A 28 18.46 -2.36 -3.98
N THR A 29 18.32 -1.53 -5.00
CA THR A 29 18.38 -0.06 -4.90
C THR A 29 17.01 0.53 -4.57
N VAL A 30 15.92 -0.15 -4.96
CA VAL A 30 14.55 0.12 -4.55
C VAL A 30 13.94 -1.18 -4.03
N TYR A 31 13.35 -1.15 -2.85
CA TYR A 31 12.59 -2.25 -2.25
C TYR A 31 11.52 -1.63 -1.36
N GLU A 32 10.36 -1.37 -1.93
CA GLU A 32 9.32 -0.56 -1.30
C GLU A 32 7.94 -1.13 -1.58
N ARG A 33 7.08 -1.12 -0.56
CA ARG A 33 5.70 -1.55 -0.66
C ARG A 33 4.75 -0.44 -0.19
N THR A 34 3.74 -0.17 -1.00
CA THR A 34 2.62 0.72 -0.65
C THR A 34 1.34 -0.10 -0.69
N VAL A 35 0.58 -0.07 0.40
CA VAL A 35 -0.74 -0.70 0.48
C VAL A 35 -1.79 0.37 0.65
N VAL A 36 -2.84 0.30 -0.17
CA VAL A 36 -4.00 1.19 -0.10
C VAL A 36 -5.25 0.34 0.10
N GLN A 37 -6.04 0.63 1.13
CA GLN A 37 -7.39 0.08 1.32
C GLN A 37 -8.41 1.10 0.84
N VAL A 38 -9.35 0.65 0.02
CA VAL A 38 -10.54 1.42 -0.38
C VAL A 38 -11.78 0.70 0.10
N ASP A 39 -12.63 1.42 0.81
CA ASP A 39 -13.88 0.92 1.40
C ASP A 39 -15.07 1.55 0.68
N HIS A 40 -15.89 0.71 0.06
CA HIS A 40 -17.11 1.08 -0.67
C HIS A 40 -18.38 0.81 0.14
N GLY A 41 -18.26 0.66 1.46
CA GLY A 41 -19.39 0.38 2.35
C GLY A 41 -20.04 -0.97 2.03
N ASP A 42 -21.33 -0.98 1.72
CA ASP A 42 -22.10 -2.20 1.46
C ASP A 42 -21.65 -2.98 0.21
N LEU A 43 -20.91 -2.34 -0.70
CA LEU A 43 -20.31 -3.01 -1.85
C LEU A 43 -19.06 -3.82 -1.49
N GLY A 44 -18.46 -3.57 -0.31
CA GLY A 44 -17.26 -4.23 0.16
C GLY A 44 -16.02 -3.34 0.12
N ALA A 45 -14.87 -3.95 0.26
CA ALA A 45 -13.58 -3.27 0.26
C ALA A 45 -12.53 -4.08 -0.50
N TYR A 46 -11.51 -3.40 -0.99
CA TYR A 46 -10.33 -4.06 -1.55
C TYR A 46 -9.04 -3.45 -0.98
N TRP A 47 -7.95 -4.21 -1.13
CA TRP A 47 -6.59 -3.77 -0.88
C TRP A 47 -5.83 -3.76 -2.18
N LEU A 48 -5.25 -2.60 -2.50
CA LEU A 48 -4.29 -2.43 -3.59
C LEU A 48 -2.88 -2.49 -2.99
N ASP A 49 -2.06 -3.41 -3.50
CA ASP A 49 -0.68 -3.59 -3.12
C ASP A 49 0.22 -3.20 -4.30
N LEU A 50 1.01 -2.16 -4.14
CA LEU A 50 2.06 -1.75 -5.06
C LEU A 50 3.41 -2.10 -4.44
N PHE A 51 4.11 -3.05 -5.03
CA PHE A 51 5.48 -3.37 -4.69
C PHE A 51 6.43 -2.88 -5.78
N ARG A 52 7.35 -1.99 -5.40
CA ARG A 52 8.40 -1.48 -6.29
C ARG A 52 9.73 -2.09 -5.92
N ALA A 53 10.43 -2.63 -6.92
CA ALA A 53 11.74 -3.22 -6.75
C ALA A 53 12.67 -2.84 -7.91
N GLN A 54 13.92 -2.53 -7.59
CA GLN A 54 15.00 -2.31 -8.55
C GLN A 54 16.28 -2.95 -8.04
N GLY A 55 17.10 -3.43 -8.94
CA GLY A 55 18.36 -4.13 -8.64
C GLY A 55 18.21 -5.64 -8.72
N GLY A 56 19.36 -6.31 -8.90
CA GLY A 56 19.40 -7.73 -9.25
C GLY A 56 18.94 -8.01 -10.68
N GLU A 57 19.20 -9.22 -11.17
CA GLU A 57 18.80 -9.64 -12.52
C GLU A 57 17.34 -10.11 -12.58
N ARG A 58 16.81 -10.56 -11.44
CA ARG A 58 15.47 -11.13 -11.30
C ARG A 58 14.78 -10.55 -10.08
N ARG A 59 13.52 -10.19 -10.22
CA ARG A 59 12.64 -9.71 -9.16
C ARG A 59 11.37 -10.53 -9.14
N ASP A 60 11.03 -11.04 -7.98
CA ASP A 60 9.83 -11.83 -7.75
C ASP A 60 8.92 -11.06 -6.76
N TYR A 61 7.70 -10.74 -7.20
CA TYR A 61 6.62 -10.40 -6.28
C TYR A 61 5.94 -11.69 -5.86
N LEU A 62 5.90 -11.91 -4.56
CA LEU A 62 5.45 -13.17 -3.98
C LEU A 62 4.27 -12.96 -3.03
N PHE A 63 3.25 -13.77 -3.19
CA PHE A 63 2.20 -13.97 -2.20
C PHE A 63 1.72 -15.42 -2.19
N HIS A 64 1.04 -15.83 -1.14
CA HIS A 64 0.42 -17.16 -1.05
C HIS A 64 -1.09 -17.04 -0.86
N GLY A 65 -1.82 -18.02 -1.36
CA GLY A 65 -3.26 -18.17 -1.11
C GLY A 65 -3.56 -18.74 0.27
N PRO A 66 -4.82 -18.65 0.71
CA PRO A 66 -5.27 -19.22 1.99
C PRO A 66 -5.40 -20.75 1.96
N SER A 67 -5.52 -21.35 0.78
CA SER A 67 -5.72 -22.80 0.58
C SER A 67 -5.44 -23.21 -0.85
N HIS A 68 -5.45 -24.53 -1.13
CA HIS A 68 -5.39 -25.10 -2.49
C HIS A 68 -6.74 -25.10 -3.20
N ASN A 69 -7.83 -24.67 -2.55
CA ASN A 69 -9.16 -24.58 -3.16
C ASN A 69 -9.34 -23.26 -3.88
N TYR A 70 -8.73 -23.13 -5.07
CA TYR A 70 -8.84 -21.94 -5.91
C TYR A 70 -9.03 -22.28 -7.39
N VAL A 71 -9.53 -21.30 -8.13
CA VAL A 71 -9.60 -21.30 -9.59
C VAL A 71 -8.72 -20.17 -10.10
N LEU A 72 -7.94 -20.46 -11.14
CA LEU A 72 -7.12 -19.47 -11.84
C LEU A 72 -7.78 -19.12 -13.17
N GLU A 73 -8.13 -17.84 -13.35
CA GLU A 73 -8.71 -17.31 -14.58
C GLU A 73 -7.66 -16.47 -15.32
N GLY A 74 -7.61 -16.57 -16.65
CA GLY A 74 -6.62 -15.86 -17.48
C GLY A 74 -5.23 -16.53 -17.52
N ALA A 75 -5.07 -17.71 -16.88
CA ALA A 75 -3.84 -18.48 -16.86
C ALA A 75 -4.16 -19.97 -16.64
N ALA A 76 -3.23 -20.86 -16.98
CA ALA A 76 -3.37 -22.27 -16.65
C ALA A 76 -3.02 -22.52 -15.17
N CYS A 77 -3.64 -23.55 -14.59
CA CYS A 77 -3.26 -24.04 -13.27
C CYS A 77 -2.53 -25.39 -13.44
N PRO A 78 -1.20 -25.41 -13.59
CA PRO A 78 -0.46 -26.63 -13.79
C PRO A 78 -0.57 -27.53 -12.56
N PRO A 79 -0.67 -28.87 -12.74
CA PRO A 79 -0.78 -29.79 -11.62
C PRO A 79 0.48 -29.74 -10.74
N PRO A 80 0.36 -30.03 -9.43
CA PRO A 80 1.49 -30.12 -8.54
C PRO A 80 2.50 -31.18 -9.04
N ASP A 81 3.79 -30.86 -8.91
CA ASP A 81 4.84 -31.85 -9.06
C ASP A 81 4.85 -32.74 -7.82
N LYS A 82 4.55 -34.03 -7.98
CA LYS A 82 4.43 -34.96 -6.86
C LYS A 82 5.77 -35.27 -6.18
N ASP A 83 6.84 -35.17 -6.94
CA ASP A 83 8.19 -35.46 -6.46
C ASP A 83 8.90 -34.23 -5.90
N ASN A 84 8.46 -33.02 -6.31
CA ASN A 84 8.99 -31.74 -5.83
C ASN A 84 7.89 -30.67 -5.78
N LEU A 85 7.15 -30.61 -4.69
CA LEU A 85 6.05 -29.64 -4.47
C LEU A 85 6.51 -28.18 -4.61
N ALA A 86 7.75 -27.87 -4.24
CA ALA A 86 8.34 -26.55 -4.35
C ALA A 86 8.82 -26.20 -5.78
N ALA A 87 8.67 -27.13 -6.76
CA ALA A 87 9.00 -26.82 -8.15
C ALA A 87 8.14 -25.69 -8.68
N LEU A 88 8.80 -24.68 -9.26
CA LEU A 88 8.12 -23.58 -9.92
C LEU A 88 7.50 -24.05 -11.25
N ARG A 89 6.20 -23.92 -11.37
CA ARG A 89 5.42 -24.33 -12.54
C ARG A 89 4.89 -23.10 -13.26
N ASP A 90 5.25 -22.96 -14.54
CA ASP A 90 4.79 -21.85 -15.38
C ASP A 90 3.31 -22.03 -15.72
N THR A 91 2.54 -20.97 -15.55
CA THR A 91 1.10 -20.95 -15.84
C THR A 91 0.79 -20.51 -17.27
N GLY A 92 1.78 -20.02 -18.02
CA GLY A 92 1.61 -19.44 -19.34
C GLY A 92 0.78 -18.16 -19.38
N ALA A 93 0.62 -17.48 -18.25
CA ALA A 93 -0.09 -16.19 -18.19
C ALA A 93 0.66 -15.13 -19.02
N ASN A 94 -0.06 -14.45 -19.92
CA ASN A 94 0.51 -13.40 -20.77
C ASN A 94 -0.32 -12.10 -20.78
N GLY A 95 -1.17 -11.92 -19.79
CA GLY A 95 -2.06 -10.77 -19.64
C GLY A 95 -2.67 -10.72 -18.24
N PRO A 96 -3.80 -10.02 -18.05
CA PRO A 96 -4.52 -10.01 -16.79
C PRO A 96 -4.94 -11.41 -16.37
N TRP A 97 -4.84 -11.69 -15.07
CA TRP A 97 -5.27 -12.94 -14.48
C TRP A 97 -5.88 -12.72 -13.10
N LYS A 98 -6.65 -13.69 -12.65
CA LYS A 98 -7.31 -13.66 -11.34
C LYS A 98 -7.26 -15.05 -10.70
N ALA A 99 -6.90 -15.11 -9.41
CA ALA A 99 -7.03 -16.31 -8.59
C ALA A 99 -8.18 -16.10 -7.60
N VAL A 100 -9.14 -17.02 -7.59
CA VAL A 100 -10.33 -16.97 -6.73
C VAL A 100 -10.37 -18.16 -5.81
N TRP A 101 -10.34 -17.94 -4.50
CA TRP A 101 -10.43 -18.96 -3.46
C TRP A 101 -11.87 -19.08 -2.94
N LYS A 102 -12.35 -20.30 -2.80
CA LYS A 102 -13.56 -20.59 -2.03
C LYS A 102 -13.20 -20.62 -0.54
N ILE A 103 -13.65 -19.62 0.22
CA ILE A 103 -13.42 -19.54 1.67
C ILE A 103 -14.53 -20.27 2.43
N SER A 104 -15.77 -20.10 1.97
CA SER A 104 -16.95 -20.81 2.47
C SER A 104 -17.93 -21.05 1.32
N ASP A 105 -19.14 -21.57 1.61
CA ASP A 105 -20.16 -21.75 0.58
C ASP A 105 -20.68 -20.41 0.03
N THR A 106 -20.61 -19.35 0.81
CA THR A 106 -21.12 -18.02 0.44
C THR A 106 -20.04 -16.95 0.27
N TYR A 107 -18.77 -17.24 0.61
CA TYR A 107 -17.72 -16.22 0.61
C TYR A 107 -16.52 -16.63 -0.24
N ARG A 108 -16.01 -15.66 -1.00
CA ARG A 108 -14.86 -15.79 -1.88
C ARG A 108 -13.80 -14.77 -1.50
N PHE A 109 -12.55 -15.10 -1.81
CA PHE A 109 -11.43 -14.18 -1.77
C PHE A 109 -10.72 -14.23 -3.11
N ALA A 110 -10.38 -13.09 -3.67
CA ALA A 110 -9.70 -13.04 -4.96
C ALA A 110 -8.46 -12.14 -4.94
N ALA A 111 -7.51 -12.52 -5.79
CA ALA A 111 -6.32 -11.76 -6.12
C ALA A 111 -6.35 -11.43 -7.62
N TYR A 112 -6.38 -10.14 -7.98
CA TYR A 112 -6.48 -9.63 -9.34
C TYR A 112 -5.13 -9.04 -9.75
N SER A 113 -4.60 -9.49 -10.88
CA SER A 113 -3.39 -8.93 -11.48
C SER A 113 -3.71 -8.27 -12.82
N PRO A 114 -3.22 -7.08 -13.10
CA PRO A 114 -3.34 -6.47 -14.43
C PRO A 114 -2.51 -7.19 -15.49
N GLY A 115 -1.59 -8.11 -15.08
CA GLY A 115 -0.55 -8.64 -15.94
C GLY A 115 0.50 -7.58 -16.28
N HIS A 116 1.55 -8.00 -16.96
CA HIS A 116 2.58 -7.09 -17.48
C HIS A 116 3.35 -7.79 -18.61
N PRO A 117 3.63 -7.13 -19.75
CA PRO A 117 4.50 -7.69 -20.78
C PRO A 117 5.86 -8.11 -20.20
N GLY A 118 6.28 -9.35 -20.47
CA GLY A 118 7.54 -9.91 -19.97
C GLY A 118 7.49 -10.38 -18.50
N GLU A 119 6.32 -10.41 -17.87
CA GLU A 119 6.12 -11.06 -16.59
C GLU A 119 5.77 -12.54 -16.78
N THR A 120 6.37 -13.40 -15.96
CA THR A 120 6.01 -14.82 -15.89
C THR A 120 5.31 -15.06 -14.55
N LEU A 121 4.12 -15.66 -14.60
CA LEU A 121 3.43 -16.16 -13.42
C LEU A 121 3.81 -17.63 -13.18
N LEU A 122 4.44 -17.89 -12.05
CA LEU A 122 4.83 -19.22 -11.59
C LEU A 122 4.07 -19.59 -10.33
N ILE A 123 3.75 -20.87 -10.17
CA ILE A 123 3.11 -21.40 -8.96
C ILE A 123 3.97 -22.52 -8.38
N ALA A 124 4.10 -22.55 -7.06
CA ALA A 124 4.70 -23.66 -6.30
C ALA A 124 3.85 -23.95 -5.07
N ASP A 125 4.02 -25.14 -4.51
CA ASP A 125 3.42 -25.51 -3.24
C ASP A 125 4.50 -25.44 -2.16
N GLU A 126 4.49 -24.35 -1.43
CA GLU A 126 5.50 -23.99 -0.45
C GLU A 126 4.96 -24.14 0.99
N TRP A 127 5.78 -23.82 1.96
CA TRP A 127 5.48 -23.95 3.37
C TRP A 127 4.15 -23.29 3.78
N GLY A 128 3.22 -24.09 4.28
CA GLY A 128 1.88 -23.68 4.68
C GLY A 128 1.55 -23.93 6.15
N GLN A 129 2.51 -24.42 6.93
CA GLN A 129 2.33 -24.70 8.34
C GLN A 129 2.01 -23.42 9.13
N ARG A 130 0.92 -23.44 9.90
CA ARG A 130 0.38 -22.28 10.64
C ARG A 130 0.10 -22.60 12.10
N ASP A 131 -0.02 -23.86 12.47
CA ASP A 131 -0.26 -24.24 13.85
C ASP A 131 1.03 -24.11 14.67
N SER A 132 0.99 -23.24 15.67
CA SER A 132 2.11 -23.06 16.62
C SER A 132 2.49 -24.34 17.38
N ARG A 133 1.62 -25.33 17.43
CA ARG A 133 1.84 -26.65 18.04
C ARG A 133 2.33 -27.70 17.04
N ASN A 134 2.59 -27.29 15.79
CA ASN A 134 3.05 -28.16 14.70
C ASN A 134 2.08 -29.31 14.36
N ALA A 135 0.78 -29.18 14.63
CA ALA A 135 -0.20 -30.20 14.27
C ALA A 135 -0.41 -30.34 12.76
N ASP A 136 -0.05 -29.29 12.00
CA ASP A 136 -0.11 -29.20 10.54
C ASP A 136 1.27 -29.32 9.88
N ARG A 137 2.20 -30.01 10.51
CA ARG A 137 3.57 -30.20 9.99
C ARG A 137 3.54 -30.83 8.59
N GLY A 138 4.21 -30.16 7.64
CA GLY A 138 4.25 -30.57 6.24
C GLY A 138 3.08 -30.05 5.40
N ALA A 139 2.14 -29.27 5.99
CA ALA A 139 1.12 -28.59 5.20
C ALA A 139 1.77 -27.59 4.24
N THR A 140 1.22 -27.51 3.03
CA THR A 140 1.64 -26.58 1.99
C THR A 140 0.51 -25.61 1.62
N LEU A 141 0.89 -24.49 1.01
CA LEU A 141 -0.01 -23.53 0.40
C LEU A 141 0.46 -23.20 -1.00
N PRO A 142 -0.45 -22.79 -1.92
CA PRO A 142 -0.07 -22.31 -3.23
C PRO A 142 0.58 -20.94 -3.11
N TYR A 143 1.81 -20.82 -3.58
CA TYR A 143 2.58 -19.59 -3.69
C TYR A 143 2.59 -19.14 -5.14
N PHE A 144 2.32 -17.86 -5.36
CA PHE A 144 2.28 -17.21 -6.65
C PHE A 144 3.48 -16.29 -6.78
N PHE A 145 4.33 -16.55 -7.78
CA PHE A 145 5.53 -15.78 -8.08
C PHE A 145 5.30 -15.02 -9.38
N ARG A 146 5.18 -13.71 -9.28
CA ARG A 146 5.17 -12.82 -10.45
C ARG A 146 6.60 -12.40 -10.71
N ARG A 147 7.22 -12.99 -11.71
CA ARG A 147 8.65 -12.85 -12.02
C ARG A 147 8.89 -11.90 -13.16
N ARG A 148 9.81 -10.97 -12.97
CA ARG A 148 10.35 -10.11 -14.03
C ARG A 148 11.86 -10.13 -14.00
N THR A 149 12.49 -9.92 -15.21
CA THR A 149 13.94 -9.87 -15.40
C THR A 149 14.32 -8.55 -16.06
N GLY A 150 15.61 -8.18 -15.98
CA GLY A 150 16.12 -6.93 -16.56
C GLY A 150 16.57 -5.94 -15.50
N ALA A 151 16.95 -4.71 -15.88
CA ALA A 151 17.54 -3.71 -15.01
C ALA A 151 16.59 -2.56 -14.60
N GLN A 152 15.37 -2.55 -15.14
CA GLN A 152 14.38 -1.49 -14.88
C GLN A 152 13.85 -1.50 -13.44
N VAL A 153 13.18 -0.42 -13.06
CA VAL A 153 12.33 -0.41 -11.87
C VAL A 153 11.04 -1.16 -12.17
N ASP A 154 10.77 -2.22 -11.42
CA ASP A 154 9.51 -2.95 -11.53
C ASP A 154 8.48 -2.43 -10.53
N ALA A 155 7.28 -2.19 -11.02
CA ALA A 155 6.09 -1.89 -10.23
C ALA A 155 5.10 -3.07 -10.36
N PHE A 156 5.04 -3.92 -9.33
CA PHE A 156 4.07 -5.00 -9.26
C PHE A 156 2.80 -4.47 -8.58
N VAL A 157 1.71 -4.47 -9.31
CA VAL A 157 0.38 -4.10 -8.79
C VAL A 157 -0.44 -5.36 -8.60
N GLN A 158 -1.00 -5.53 -7.40
CA GLN A 158 -1.90 -6.61 -7.05
C GLN A 158 -3.09 -6.07 -6.28
N VAL A 159 -4.31 -6.50 -6.63
CA VAL A 159 -5.52 -6.13 -5.89
C VAL A 159 -6.08 -7.37 -5.22
N PHE A 160 -6.47 -7.24 -3.95
CA PHE A 160 -7.09 -8.30 -3.17
C PHE A 160 -8.46 -7.86 -2.69
N ALA A 161 -9.47 -8.70 -2.86
CA ALA A 161 -10.82 -8.44 -2.36
C ALA A 161 -11.48 -9.71 -1.83
N GLY A 162 -12.23 -9.55 -0.74
CA GLY A 162 -13.15 -10.56 -0.27
C GLY A 162 -14.59 -10.16 -0.62
N PHE A 163 -15.43 -11.11 -1.04
CA PHE A 163 -16.80 -10.82 -1.45
C PHE A 163 -17.72 -12.03 -1.25
N GLU A 164 -19.01 -11.76 -1.11
CA GLU A 164 -20.05 -12.79 -1.17
C GLU A 164 -20.20 -13.30 -2.61
N GLU A 165 -20.52 -14.58 -2.76
CA GLU A 165 -20.73 -15.18 -4.07
C GLU A 165 -21.77 -14.41 -4.90
N GLY A 166 -21.42 -14.10 -6.16
CA GLY A 166 -22.23 -13.27 -7.03
C GLY A 166 -22.18 -11.76 -6.78
N ARG A 167 -21.42 -11.29 -5.78
CA ARG A 167 -21.24 -9.86 -5.44
C ARG A 167 -19.79 -9.40 -5.57
N GLU A 168 -19.11 -9.87 -6.61
CA GLU A 168 -17.72 -9.49 -6.89
C GLU A 168 -17.58 -7.99 -7.10
N LEU A 169 -16.79 -7.32 -6.25
CA LEU A 169 -16.60 -5.88 -6.29
C LEU A 169 -15.73 -5.47 -7.48
N VAL A 170 -14.52 -6.04 -7.59
CA VAL A 170 -13.52 -5.66 -8.59
C VAL A 170 -13.79 -6.33 -9.92
N GLN A 171 -13.93 -5.57 -10.99
CA GLN A 171 -14.18 -6.06 -12.34
C GLN A 171 -12.92 -6.06 -13.21
N SER A 172 -12.12 -5.01 -13.12
CA SER A 172 -10.84 -4.93 -13.84
C SER A 172 -9.84 -4.04 -13.12
N VAL A 173 -8.56 -4.30 -13.38
CA VAL A 173 -7.43 -3.51 -12.91
C VAL A 173 -6.56 -3.18 -14.10
N THR A 174 -6.29 -1.90 -14.33
CA THR A 174 -5.36 -1.42 -15.36
C THR A 174 -4.27 -0.57 -14.75
N VAL A 175 -3.08 -0.62 -15.34
CA VAL A 175 -1.90 0.07 -14.82
C VAL A 175 -1.23 0.84 -15.94
N THR A 176 -0.91 2.10 -15.67
CA THR A 176 -0.07 2.94 -16.51
C THR A 176 1.14 3.39 -15.71
N THR A 177 2.32 3.26 -16.30
CA THR A 177 3.59 3.70 -15.71
C THR A 177 4.14 4.85 -16.56
N PRO A 178 3.76 6.11 -16.27
CA PRO A 178 4.17 7.26 -17.10
C PRO A 178 5.68 7.50 -17.05
N ARG A 179 6.33 7.12 -15.96
CA ARG A 179 7.77 7.20 -15.71
C ARG A 179 8.17 6.25 -14.57
N ASP A 180 9.45 6.01 -14.37
CA ASP A 180 10.02 4.98 -13.46
C ASP A 180 9.49 5.02 -12.02
N HIS A 181 9.16 6.20 -11.51
CA HIS A 181 8.72 6.38 -10.11
C HIS A 181 7.23 6.71 -9.99
N ALA A 182 6.48 6.69 -11.10
CA ALA A 182 5.08 7.04 -11.14
C ALA A 182 4.24 5.88 -11.66
N VAL A 183 3.18 5.54 -10.91
CA VAL A 183 2.24 4.48 -11.28
C VAL A 183 0.83 5.01 -11.12
N ILE A 184 0.00 4.81 -12.12
CA ILE A 184 -1.43 5.10 -12.10
C ILE A 184 -2.17 3.77 -12.19
N VAL A 185 -3.05 3.51 -11.24
CA VAL A 185 -3.89 2.31 -11.20
C VAL A 185 -5.34 2.74 -11.34
N GLU A 186 -6.03 2.19 -12.33
CA GLU A 186 -7.47 2.31 -12.48
C GLU A 186 -8.13 0.98 -12.10
N ILE A 187 -9.12 1.03 -11.22
CA ILE A 187 -9.88 -0.13 -10.79
C ILE A 187 -11.33 0.11 -11.13
N THR A 188 -11.87 -0.68 -12.07
CA THR A 188 -13.29 -0.69 -12.37
C THR A 188 -14.00 -1.63 -11.41
N HIS A 189 -15.10 -1.17 -10.84
CA HIS A 189 -15.89 -1.92 -9.89
C HIS A 189 -17.39 -1.75 -10.14
N ALA A 190 -18.23 -2.50 -9.42
CA ALA A 190 -19.69 -2.50 -9.63
C ALA A 190 -20.35 -1.13 -9.46
N GLY A 191 -19.78 -0.22 -8.66
CA GLY A 191 -20.28 1.13 -8.40
C GLY A 191 -19.65 2.24 -9.26
N GLY A 192 -18.63 1.93 -10.09
CA GLY A 192 -17.90 2.94 -10.86
C GLY A 192 -16.45 2.59 -11.07
N ARG A 193 -15.55 3.54 -10.85
CA ARG A 193 -14.10 3.33 -10.94
C ARG A 193 -13.34 4.15 -9.90
N ASP A 194 -12.21 3.61 -9.50
CA ASP A 194 -11.25 4.27 -8.62
C ASP A 194 -9.96 4.55 -9.37
N ILE A 195 -9.32 5.65 -9.03
CA ILE A 195 -8.03 6.06 -9.56
C ILE A 195 -7.06 6.22 -8.39
N VAL A 196 -5.93 5.51 -8.46
CA VAL A 196 -4.85 5.64 -7.49
C VAL A 196 -3.59 6.08 -8.21
N LEU A 197 -3.05 7.23 -7.84
CA LEU A 197 -1.82 7.78 -8.38
C LEU A 197 -0.73 7.65 -7.32
N PHE A 198 0.32 6.95 -7.66
CA PHE A 198 1.55 6.86 -6.87
C PHE A 198 2.59 7.73 -7.54
N GLY A 199 2.94 8.82 -6.89
CA GLY A 199 3.86 9.83 -7.42
C GLY A 199 5.14 9.94 -6.60
N ASP A 200 5.94 10.90 -7.00
CA ASP A 200 7.21 11.33 -6.39
C ASP A 200 7.22 12.82 -6.05
N GLY A 201 6.06 13.48 -6.12
CA GLY A 201 5.87 14.92 -5.93
C GLY A 201 5.73 15.69 -7.24
N ASP A 202 6.01 15.06 -8.38
CA ASP A 202 5.79 15.65 -9.68
C ASP A 202 4.36 15.44 -10.18
N ARG A 203 3.88 16.38 -11.00
CA ARG A 203 2.54 16.33 -11.58
C ARG A 203 2.31 15.06 -12.41
N LEU A 204 1.27 14.32 -12.06
CA LEU A 204 0.72 13.19 -12.80
C LEU A 204 -0.65 13.57 -13.36
N GLU A 205 -0.92 13.12 -14.57
CA GLU A 205 -2.20 13.32 -15.24
C GLU A 205 -2.64 12.02 -15.91
N LEU A 206 -3.90 11.67 -15.67
CA LEU A 206 -4.55 10.56 -16.34
C LEU A 206 -5.40 11.08 -17.48
N THR A 207 -5.05 10.73 -18.71
CA THR A 207 -5.74 11.21 -19.92
C THR A 207 -7.10 10.54 -20.15
N SER A 208 -7.30 9.31 -19.65
CA SER A 208 -8.59 8.58 -19.73
C SER A 208 -9.66 9.15 -18.79
N ALA A 209 -9.25 9.97 -17.79
CA ALA A 209 -10.12 10.72 -16.90
C ALA A 209 -9.42 12.03 -16.55
N PRO A 210 -10.15 13.15 -16.34
CA PRO A 210 -9.54 14.41 -15.97
C PRO A 210 -9.10 14.39 -14.49
N VAL A 211 -8.14 13.51 -14.16
CA VAL A 211 -7.54 13.39 -12.82
C VAL A 211 -6.10 13.83 -12.88
N VAL A 212 -5.77 14.78 -12.04
CA VAL A 212 -4.42 15.39 -11.96
C VAL A 212 -4.02 15.47 -10.50
N SER A 213 -2.79 15.12 -10.18
CA SER A 213 -2.20 15.30 -8.84
C SER A 213 -0.69 15.41 -8.91
N ASP A 214 -0.10 16.14 -7.95
CA ASP A 214 1.33 16.18 -7.64
C ASP A 214 1.65 15.47 -6.31
N GLY A 215 0.73 14.65 -5.81
CA GLY A 215 0.90 13.93 -4.55
C GLY A 215 1.91 12.78 -4.61
N VAL A 216 2.51 12.47 -3.47
CA VAL A 216 3.22 11.20 -3.26
C VAL A 216 2.24 10.03 -3.34
N LEU A 217 1.00 10.27 -2.91
CA LEU A 217 -0.15 9.40 -3.12
C LEU A 217 -1.39 10.25 -3.30
N ALA A 218 -2.19 9.94 -4.34
CA ALA A 218 -3.54 10.46 -4.49
C ALA A 218 -4.50 9.31 -4.79
N VAL A 219 -5.68 9.35 -4.17
CA VAL A 219 -6.74 8.37 -4.37
C VAL A 219 -8.04 9.13 -4.64
N VAL A 220 -8.76 8.72 -5.67
CA VAL A 220 -10.14 9.16 -5.95
C VAL A 220 -10.98 7.91 -6.12
N ALA A 221 -11.93 7.70 -5.24
CA ALA A 221 -12.84 6.55 -5.27
C ALA A 221 -14.24 6.95 -5.70
N ASP A 222 -14.97 6.02 -6.29
CA ASP A 222 -16.35 6.17 -6.79
C ASP A 222 -16.53 7.24 -7.89
N LEU A 223 -15.57 7.37 -8.77
CA LEU A 223 -15.79 8.11 -10.00
C LEU A 223 -16.80 7.36 -10.90
N PRO A 224 -17.66 8.08 -11.65
CA PRO A 224 -18.52 7.45 -12.63
C PRO A 224 -17.71 6.59 -13.61
N ALA A 225 -18.22 5.44 -13.98
CA ALA A 225 -17.67 4.68 -15.10
C ALA A 225 -17.76 5.53 -16.39
N GLN A 226 -16.82 5.34 -17.31
CA GLN A 226 -16.76 6.16 -18.53
C GLN A 226 -18.07 6.05 -19.33
N GLY A 227 -18.72 7.21 -19.56
CA GLY A 227 -19.98 7.27 -20.29
C GLY A 227 -21.25 6.97 -19.45
N GLN A 228 -21.11 6.75 -18.14
CA GLN A 228 -22.27 6.57 -17.25
C GLN A 228 -22.50 7.82 -16.38
N PRO A 229 -23.77 8.17 -16.08
CA PRO A 229 -24.05 9.21 -15.10
C PRO A 229 -23.59 8.74 -13.71
N SER A 230 -23.11 9.68 -12.90
CA SER A 230 -22.71 9.41 -11.52
C SER A 230 -23.87 8.77 -10.75
N VAL A 231 -23.67 7.57 -10.23
CA VAL A 231 -24.60 6.93 -9.30
C VAL A 231 -24.32 7.51 -7.92
N ALA A 232 -24.88 8.69 -7.65
CA ALA A 232 -25.31 9.24 -6.37
C ALA A 232 -24.37 9.26 -5.13
N THR A 233 -23.19 8.71 -5.13
CA THR A 233 -22.24 8.88 -4.02
C THR A 233 -21.23 9.96 -4.35
N GLN A 234 -20.98 10.88 -3.41
CA GLN A 234 -19.88 11.82 -3.59
C GLN A 234 -18.56 11.04 -3.58
N PRO A 235 -17.65 11.29 -4.53
CA PRO A 235 -16.36 10.65 -4.55
C PRO A 235 -15.63 10.84 -3.22
N ALA A 236 -15.04 9.76 -2.68
CA ALA A 236 -14.08 9.88 -1.59
C ALA A 236 -12.71 10.17 -2.19
N ALA A 237 -11.95 11.04 -1.55
CA ALA A 237 -10.63 11.40 -2.06
C ALA A 237 -9.62 11.60 -0.94
N LEU A 238 -8.34 11.31 -1.27
CA LEU A 238 -7.19 11.50 -0.42
C LEU A 238 -6.03 12.06 -1.24
N LEU A 239 -5.41 13.13 -0.76
CA LEU A 239 -4.16 13.68 -1.25
C LEU A 239 -3.13 13.67 -0.14
N LEU A 240 -2.02 13.01 -0.35
CA LEU A 240 -0.89 12.94 0.58
C LEU A 240 0.39 13.43 -0.07
N GLY A 241 1.08 14.37 0.59
CA GLY A 241 2.40 14.82 0.17
C GLY A 241 2.41 15.54 -1.18
N GLY A 242 1.38 16.33 -1.48
CA GLY A 242 1.29 17.14 -2.68
C GLY A 242 0.48 18.41 -2.44
N ALA A 243 0.51 19.35 -3.37
CA ALA A 243 -0.20 20.60 -3.30
C ALA A 243 -1.63 20.49 -3.84
N GLU A 244 -1.88 19.65 -4.87
CA GLU A 244 -3.21 19.55 -5.49
C GLU A 244 -3.62 18.11 -5.87
N LEU A 245 -4.92 17.89 -5.81
CA LEU A 245 -5.63 16.80 -6.48
C LEU A 245 -6.90 17.36 -7.11
N GLN A 246 -7.01 17.24 -8.43
CA GLN A 246 -8.17 17.62 -9.21
C GLN A 246 -8.78 16.38 -9.89
N ALA A 247 -10.09 16.20 -9.72
CA ALA A 247 -10.86 15.14 -10.38
C ALA A 247 -12.32 15.56 -10.49
N PRO A 248 -13.18 14.90 -11.29
CA PRO A 248 -14.59 15.18 -11.36
C PRO A 248 -15.25 15.17 -9.96
N GLY A 249 -15.77 16.30 -9.53
CA GLY A 249 -16.37 16.47 -8.21
C GLY A 249 -15.39 16.49 -7.03
N VAL A 250 -14.09 16.52 -7.28
CA VAL A 250 -13.02 16.56 -6.25
C VAL A 250 -12.05 17.69 -6.54
N ALA A 251 -11.77 18.50 -5.52
CA ALA A 251 -10.65 19.43 -5.51
C ALA A 251 -10.07 19.43 -4.09
N LEU A 252 -8.86 18.89 -3.93
CA LEU A 252 -8.12 18.92 -2.68
C LEU A 252 -6.85 19.74 -2.86
N ASN A 253 -6.54 20.55 -1.86
CA ASN A 253 -5.35 21.40 -1.86
C ASN A 253 -4.67 21.38 -0.51
N ASN A 254 -3.36 21.35 -0.50
CA ASN A 254 -2.51 21.57 0.67
C ASN A 254 -1.66 22.83 0.45
N SER A 255 -1.42 23.59 1.51
CA SER A 255 -0.52 24.76 1.46
C SER A 255 0.96 24.40 1.32
N ARG A 256 1.30 23.13 1.56
CA ARG A 256 2.63 22.53 1.41
C ARG A 256 2.54 21.02 1.29
N ALA A 257 3.60 20.38 0.79
CA ALA A 257 3.65 18.93 0.64
C ALA A 257 3.96 18.20 1.97
N GLU A 258 4.86 18.75 2.80
CA GLU A 258 5.29 18.11 4.06
C GLU A 258 5.79 19.12 5.10
N TRP A 259 5.87 18.64 6.33
CA TRP A 259 6.62 19.24 7.44
C TRP A 259 7.73 18.30 7.87
N SER A 260 8.87 18.83 8.23
CA SER A 260 10.01 18.08 8.73
C SER A 260 10.88 18.91 9.67
N GLY A 261 11.71 18.24 10.43
CA GLY A 261 12.62 18.90 11.38
C GLY A 261 13.40 17.91 12.21
N THR A 262 13.89 18.39 13.36
CA THR A 262 14.69 17.61 14.33
C THR A 262 13.88 17.27 15.57
N ILE A 263 14.26 16.20 16.25
CA ILE A 263 13.75 15.86 17.57
C ILE A 263 14.61 16.59 18.62
N ALA A 264 14.00 17.56 19.30
CA ALA A 264 14.67 18.33 20.35
C ALA A 264 14.79 17.55 21.67
N ALA A 265 13.79 16.72 21.97
CA ALA A 265 13.78 15.86 23.15
C ALA A 265 12.82 14.70 22.97
N GLN A 266 13.03 13.64 23.73
CA GLN A 266 12.12 12.50 23.80
C GLN A 266 12.13 11.89 25.20
N ALA A 267 11.01 11.30 25.62
CA ALA A 267 10.95 10.46 26.81
C ALA A 267 9.95 9.32 26.63
N SER A 268 10.25 8.21 27.30
CA SER A 268 9.32 7.12 27.49
C SER A 268 9.17 6.90 28.99
N ARG A 269 7.94 7.07 29.47
CA ARG A 269 7.54 6.73 30.84
C ARG A 269 6.30 5.86 30.76
N ASP A 270 6.03 5.08 31.78
CA ASP A 270 4.80 4.30 31.86
C ASP A 270 3.58 5.19 31.62
N GLY A 271 2.89 4.99 30.51
CA GLY A 271 1.72 5.74 30.09
C GLY A 271 1.96 6.98 29.22
N ASP A 272 3.15 7.56 29.19
CA ASP A 272 3.42 8.85 28.52
C ASP A 272 4.73 8.85 27.73
N SER A 273 4.70 8.26 26.53
CA SER A 273 5.81 8.40 25.57
C SER A 273 5.59 9.61 24.68
N TRP A 274 6.63 10.42 24.45
CA TRP A 274 6.51 11.63 23.65
C TRP A 274 7.81 12.00 22.92
N PHE A 275 7.64 12.78 21.85
CA PHE A 275 8.70 13.49 21.12
C PHE A 275 8.46 15.00 21.19
N GLU A 276 9.49 15.78 21.34
CA GLU A 276 9.46 17.23 21.16
C GLU A 276 10.02 17.59 19.79
N LEU A 277 9.15 18.14 18.92
CA LEU A 277 9.48 18.47 17.54
C LEU A 277 9.97 19.90 17.44
N ALA A 278 11.10 20.10 16.79
CA ALA A 278 11.61 21.40 16.37
C ALA A 278 11.73 21.46 14.83
N GLY A 279 11.56 22.66 14.25
CA GLY A 279 11.65 22.86 12.80
C GLY A 279 11.36 24.31 12.43
N ALA A 280 11.69 24.69 11.19
CA ALA A 280 11.45 26.03 10.67
C ALA A 280 9.96 26.37 10.55
N ALA A 281 9.13 25.35 10.34
CA ALA A 281 7.68 25.45 10.35
C ALA A 281 7.11 24.17 10.98
N LEU A 282 6.23 24.32 11.94
CA LEU A 282 5.60 23.20 12.62
C LEU A 282 4.15 23.05 12.12
N PRO A 283 3.64 21.80 12.02
CA PRO A 283 2.25 21.56 11.68
C PRO A 283 1.33 21.99 12.84
N THR A 284 0.08 22.32 12.55
CA THR A 284 -0.93 22.50 13.59
C THR A 284 -1.41 21.14 14.12
N PRO A 285 -2.02 21.07 15.32
CA PRO A 285 -2.55 19.82 15.85
C PRO A 285 -3.51 19.08 14.93
N GLU A 286 -4.30 19.81 14.13
CA GLU A 286 -5.26 19.25 13.18
C GLU A 286 -4.58 18.45 12.06
N GLN A 287 -3.38 18.85 11.68
CA GLN A 287 -2.63 18.22 10.58
C GLN A 287 -2.07 16.85 10.94
N PHE A 288 -2.08 16.48 12.23
CA PHE A 288 -1.76 15.11 12.67
C PHE A 288 -2.93 14.13 12.56
N ARG A 289 -4.16 14.64 12.34
CA ARG A 289 -5.35 13.78 12.25
C ARG A 289 -5.25 12.82 11.05
N GLY A 290 -5.52 11.54 11.31
CA GLY A 290 -5.48 10.50 10.28
C GLY A 290 -4.09 10.11 9.83
N GLN A 291 -3.04 10.52 10.55
CA GLN A 291 -1.66 10.21 10.21
C GLN A 291 -0.86 9.67 11.39
N ALA A 292 0.24 8.99 11.10
CA ALA A 292 1.29 8.72 12.05
C ALA A 292 2.46 9.69 11.86
N LEU A 293 3.07 10.12 12.95
CA LEU A 293 4.34 10.83 12.93
C LEU A 293 5.44 9.85 12.49
N ILE A 294 6.20 10.20 11.47
CA ILE A 294 7.36 9.41 11.05
C ILE A 294 8.61 9.99 11.74
N VAL A 295 9.27 9.16 12.51
CA VAL A 295 10.47 9.52 13.25
C VAL A 295 11.63 8.63 12.83
N THR A 296 12.75 9.24 12.46
CA THR A 296 13.97 8.54 12.07
C THR A 296 14.95 8.55 13.25
N GLY A 297 15.47 7.38 13.58
CA GLY A 297 16.48 7.20 14.61
C GLY A 297 17.91 7.41 14.11
N ASP A 298 18.87 7.32 15.02
CA ASP A 298 20.31 7.33 14.74
C ASP A 298 20.77 6.11 13.90
N ASP A 299 19.94 5.07 13.83
CA ASP A 299 20.12 3.89 12.98
C ASP A 299 19.62 4.09 11.53
N ALA A 300 19.21 5.30 11.17
CA ALA A 300 18.62 5.69 9.90
C ALA A 300 17.31 4.92 9.56
N ILE A 301 16.68 4.27 10.55
CA ILE A 301 15.40 3.58 10.37
C ILE A 301 14.27 4.53 10.78
N SER A 302 13.31 4.70 9.87
CA SER A 302 12.11 5.51 10.12
C SER A 302 10.97 4.65 10.65
N ARG A 303 10.37 5.10 11.74
CA ARG A 303 9.28 4.43 12.45
C ARG A 303 8.04 5.30 12.46
N ALA A 304 6.87 4.68 12.37
CA ALA A 304 5.58 5.37 12.40
C ALA A 304 4.98 5.32 13.81
N TYR A 305 4.67 6.47 14.37
CA TYR A 305 4.09 6.60 15.71
C TYR A 305 2.69 7.20 15.64
N PRO A 306 1.64 6.48 16.10
CA PRO A 306 0.30 7.02 16.23
C PRO A 306 0.29 8.22 17.16
N VAL A 307 -0.27 9.33 16.71
CA VAL A 307 -0.38 10.56 17.51
C VAL A 307 -1.65 10.50 18.36
N ILE A 308 -1.50 10.63 19.67
CA ILE A 308 -2.59 10.64 20.63
C ILE A 308 -2.98 12.06 21.01
N ARG A 309 -1.96 12.91 21.25
CA ARG A 309 -2.13 14.27 21.73
C ARG A 309 -0.98 15.14 21.25
N VAL A 310 -1.27 16.40 20.98
CA VAL A 310 -0.30 17.42 20.56
C VAL A 310 -0.41 18.60 21.51
N GLU A 311 0.70 19.08 22.01
CA GLU A 311 0.80 20.27 22.88
C GLU A 311 1.87 21.24 22.35
N SER A 312 1.53 22.52 22.31
CA SER A 312 2.52 23.56 22.07
C SER A 312 3.31 23.85 23.35
N THR A 313 4.61 24.06 23.23
CA THR A 313 5.47 24.43 24.37
C THR A 313 5.76 25.91 24.36
N ASP A 314 6.18 26.46 25.49
CA ASP A 314 6.59 27.86 25.60
C ASP A 314 7.85 28.20 24.78
N ARG A 315 8.54 27.17 24.26
CA ARG A 315 9.75 27.32 23.43
C ARG A 315 9.44 27.39 21.93
N GLY A 316 8.16 27.36 21.54
CA GLY A 316 7.74 27.32 20.15
C GLY A 316 7.98 25.96 19.46
N THR A 317 8.09 24.87 20.23
CA THR A 317 8.15 23.47 19.77
C THR A 317 6.79 22.79 19.97
N LEU A 318 6.62 21.59 19.38
CA LEU A 318 5.44 20.75 19.60
C LEU A 318 5.82 19.48 20.35
N LYS A 319 5.07 19.16 21.38
CA LYS A 319 5.19 17.90 22.11
C LYS A 319 4.12 16.92 21.63
N ILE A 320 4.57 15.83 21.04
CA ILE A 320 3.72 14.82 20.44
C ILE A 320 3.71 13.58 21.33
N TYR A 321 2.55 13.24 21.85
CA TYR A 321 2.36 12.05 22.67
C TYR A 321 1.94 10.86 21.81
N THR A 322 2.52 9.70 22.09
CA THR A 322 2.26 8.44 21.41
C THR A 322 2.05 7.30 22.42
N ARG A 323 1.63 6.12 21.98
CA ARG A 323 1.44 4.99 22.89
C ARG A 323 2.76 4.46 23.42
N ALA A 324 2.84 4.22 24.73
CA ALA A 324 4.03 3.77 25.43
C ALA A 324 4.57 2.39 25.00
N SER A 325 3.72 1.53 24.53
CA SER A 325 4.04 0.12 24.23
C SER A 325 4.69 -0.11 22.85
N TYR A 326 5.15 0.95 22.16
CA TYR A 326 5.74 0.77 20.84
C TYR A 326 7.16 0.23 20.98
N GLN A 327 7.38 -0.99 20.44
CA GLN A 327 8.70 -1.61 20.40
C GLN A 327 9.70 -0.72 19.67
N GLY A 328 10.84 -0.44 20.29
CA GLY A 328 11.92 0.37 19.72
C GLY A 328 11.92 1.83 20.12
N PHE A 329 10.90 2.35 20.82
CA PHE A 329 10.91 3.72 21.33
C PHE A 329 12.11 3.98 22.27
N GLN A 330 12.46 3.01 23.10
CA GLN A 330 13.57 3.11 24.07
C GLN A 330 14.93 2.72 23.51
N ALA A 331 14.98 2.04 22.38
CA ALA A 331 16.21 1.40 21.91
C ALA A 331 17.14 2.35 21.14
N ARG A 332 16.63 3.46 20.60
CA ARG A 332 17.41 4.37 19.74
C ARG A 332 17.00 5.83 19.93
N PRO A 333 17.96 6.74 20.06
CA PRO A 333 17.68 8.17 20.00
C PRO A 333 17.04 8.55 18.68
N ALA A 334 15.94 9.30 18.73
CA ALA A 334 15.31 9.88 17.57
C ALA A 334 16.07 11.14 17.14
N THR A 335 16.27 11.34 15.85
CA THR A 335 17.05 12.45 15.30
C THR A 335 16.19 13.42 14.50
N THR A 336 15.36 12.90 13.60
CA THR A 336 14.52 13.72 12.72
C THR A 336 13.09 13.22 12.70
N TRP A 337 12.20 14.08 12.25
CA TRP A 337 10.79 13.75 12.04
C TRP A 337 10.28 14.28 10.70
N ARG A 338 9.21 13.67 10.21
CA ARG A 338 8.46 14.08 9.02
C ARG A 338 6.98 13.80 9.19
N LEU A 339 6.16 14.68 8.62
CA LEU A 339 4.72 14.54 8.46
C LEU A 339 4.34 15.04 7.07
N TYR A 340 3.69 14.22 6.25
CA TYR A 340 3.15 14.67 4.97
C TYR A 340 1.90 15.52 5.18
N ALA A 341 1.64 16.45 4.29
CA ALA A 341 0.34 17.11 4.24
C ALA A 341 -0.73 16.11 3.77
N LEU A 342 -1.85 16.05 4.47
CA LEU A 342 -2.99 15.18 4.17
C LEU A 342 -4.24 16.03 3.99
N ALA A 343 -4.86 15.94 2.80
CA ALA A 343 -6.22 16.42 2.56
C ALA A 343 -7.12 15.24 2.22
N VAL A 344 -8.35 15.24 2.72
CA VAL A 344 -9.35 14.19 2.50
C VAL A 344 -10.73 14.80 2.23
N LYS A 345 -11.55 14.08 1.46
CA LYS A 345 -12.95 14.38 1.19
C LYS A 345 -13.80 13.14 1.44
#